data_fd662563b67589b569db83e2f20cd5e6
#
_entry.id   fd662563b67589b569db83e2f20cd5e6
#
_cell.length_a   1.000
_cell.length_b   1.000
_cell.length_c   1.000
_cell.angle_alpha   90.00
_cell.angle_beta   90.00
_cell.angle_gamma   90.00
#
_symmetry.space_group_name_H-M   'P 1'
#
loop_
_entity.id
_entity.type
_entity.pdbx_description
1 polymer ?
#
loop_
_entity_poly.entity_id
_entity_poly.type
_entity_poly.pdbx_seq_one_letter_code
_entity_poly.pdbx_strand_id
1 'polypeptide(L)'
;MRSKRIYSDSRNLGWFIEFFCADMSDQKGFLLVCMLLYNTFLRPNEIRSLQIKDIHLFEHKIVLPEEAAKNKYERTVGITEEIEKLILDMGLNEAKSTDYLIGKEFKICDTMCPDHSYRKAWAKFRDELGMPEEELAIQVSWSIQDADTPTREVTALQKLPKALPCRRRIILTYNEEEVIEDEYGKIEVLPIWKWLLK
;
A
#
# COMPACT_ATOMS: atom_id res chain seq x y z
N MET A 1 19.39 -23.79 -5.90
CA MET A 1 18.98 -22.42 -6.28
C MET A 1 19.13 -21.52 -5.06
N ARG A 2 19.99 -20.51 -5.10
CA ARG A 2 20.24 -19.61 -3.97
C ARG A 2 19.11 -18.58 -3.90
N SER A 3 18.32 -18.62 -2.83
CA SER A 3 17.39 -17.55 -2.44
C SER A 3 18.16 -16.23 -2.32
N LYS A 4 17.97 -15.29 -3.25
CA LYS A 4 18.49 -13.93 -3.11
C LYS A 4 17.61 -13.22 -2.08
N ARG A 5 18.19 -12.88 -0.92
CA ARG A 5 17.56 -12.01 0.08
C ARG A 5 17.33 -10.63 -0.54
N ILE A 6 16.06 -10.27 -0.64
CA ILE A 6 15.63 -8.92 -1.07
C ILE A 6 15.39 -8.14 0.22
N TYR A 7 16.35 -7.30 0.65
CA TYR A 7 16.19 -6.42 1.80
C TYR A 7 16.55 -4.98 1.48
N SER A 8 15.59 -4.11 1.72
CA SER A 8 15.65 -2.70 2.14
C SER A 8 16.89 -1.88 1.76
N ASP A 9 17.10 -1.68 0.47
CA ASP A 9 17.97 -0.62 -0.01
C ASP A 9 17.15 0.17 -1.05
N SER A 10 17.18 1.50 -0.98
CA SER A 10 16.54 2.38 -1.97
C SER A 10 16.95 2.07 -3.43
N ARG A 11 18.07 1.39 -3.61
CA ARG A 11 18.51 0.81 -4.88
C ARG A 11 17.63 -0.35 -5.38
N ASN A 12 16.82 -0.97 -4.49
CA ASN A 12 15.95 -2.09 -4.84
C ASN A 12 14.64 -1.66 -5.49
N LEU A 13 14.24 -0.40 -5.36
CA LEU A 13 13.04 0.10 -6.04
C LEU A 13 13.23 0.16 -7.55
N GLY A 14 14.43 0.57 -8.02
CA GLY A 14 14.77 0.53 -9.45
C GLY A 14 14.66 -0.88 -10.01
N TRP A 15 15.23 -1.87 -9.31
CA TRP A 15 15.10 -3.27 -9.68
C TRP A 15 13.65 -3.79 -9.61
N PHE A 16 12.89 -3.37 -8.60
CA PHE A 16 11.47 -3.70 -8.46
C PHE A 16 10.66 -3.15 -9.64
N ILE A 17 10.91 -1.92 -10.04
CA ILE A 17 10.28 -1.28 -11.21
C ILE A 17 10.73 -1.95 -12.51
N GLU A 18 12.03 -2.22 -12.68
CA GLU A 18 12.55 -2.91 -13.86
C GLU A 18 12.01 -4.34 -13.99
N PHE A 19 11.91 -5.07 -12.88
CA PHE A 19 11.32 -6.40 -12.84
C PHE A 19 9.84 -6.37 -13.21
N PHE A 20 9.08 -5.42 -12.62
CA PHE A 20 7.67 -5.21 -12.94
C PHE A 20 7.45 -4.84 -14.41
N CYS A 21 8.32 -4.01 -14.98
CA CYS A 21 8.20 -3.60 -16.38
C CYS A 21 8.53 -4.73 -17.35
N ALA A 22 9.42 -5.64 -16.98
CA ALA A 22 9.87 -6.72 -17.87
C ALA A 22 8.90 -7.90 -17.93
N ASP A 23 8.33 -8.31 -16.78
CA ASP A 23 7.54 -9.55 -16.67
C ASP A 23 6.02 -9.32 -16.58
N MET A 24 5.56 -8.09 -16.30
CA MET A 24 4.19 -7.76 -15.94
C MET A 24 3.54 -6.73 -16.89
N SER A 25 3.87 -6.77 -18.19
CA SER A 25 3.29 -5.85 -19.18
C SER A 25 1.75 -5.83 -19.17
N ASP A 26 1.11 -6.92 -18.76
CA ASP A 26 -0.34 -7.04 -18.63
C ASP A 26 -0.90 -6.48 -17.31
N GLN A 27 -0.04 -6.04 -16.37
CA GLN A 27 -0.44 -5.55 -15.03
C GLN A 27 -0.05 -4.09 -14.77
N LYS A 28 0.03 -3.27 -15.81
CA LYS A 28 0.37 -1.83 -15.73
C LYS A 28 -0.41 -1.09 -14.64
N GLY A 29 -1.69 -1.39 -14.49
CA GLY A 29 -2.52 -0.72 -13.47
C GLY A 29 -2.16 -1.11 -12.03
N PHE A 30 -1.76 -2.36 -11.77
CA PHE A 30 -1.27 -2.72 -10.44
C PHE A 30 0.11 -2.11 -10.15
N LEU A 31 0.99 -2.04 -11.15
CA LEU A 31 2.26 -1.31 -11.05
C LEU A 31 2.00 0.17 -10.71
N LEU A 32 1.04 0.81 -11.41
CA LEU A 32 0.66 2.19 -11.12
C LEU A 32 0.20 2.37 -9.66
N VAL A 33 -0.61 1.44 -9.14
CA VAL A 33 -1.00 1.46 -7.72
C VAL A 33 0.22 1.43 -6.81
N CYS A 34 1.18 0.54 -7.04
CA CYS A 34 2.40 0.45 -6.24
C CYS A 34 3.24 1.74 -6.30
N MET A 35 3.38 2.31 -7.49
CA MET A 35 4.11 3.57 -7.68
C MET A 35 3.42 4.76 -7.00
N LEU A 36 2.10 4.86 -7.08
CA LEU A 36 1.31 5.89 -6.39
C LEU A 36 1.42 5.75 -4.88
N LEU A 37 1.27 4.54 -4.32
CA LEU A 37 1.44 4.30 -2.89
C LEU A 37 2.81 4.76 -2.39
N TYR A 38 3.86 4.44 -3.14
CA TYR A 38 5.24 4.75 -2.73
C TYR A 38 5.60 6.23 -2.89
N ASN A 39 5.28 6.83 -4.04
CA ASN A 39 5.75 8.18 -4.36
C ASN A 39 4.86 9.29 -3.78
N THR A 40 3.54 9.02 -3.62
CA THR A 40 2.59 10.06 -3.25
C THR A 40 2.02 9.91 -1.85
N PHE A 41 2.25 8.76 -1.20
CA PHE A 41 1.66 8.39 0.09
C PHE A 41 0.13 8.47 0.11
N LEU A 42 -0.52 8.34 -1.04
CA LEU A 42 -1.96 8.18 -1.16
C LEU A 42 -2.38 6.84 -0.55
N ARG A 43 -3.51 6.84 0.15
CA ARG A 43 -4.05 5.59 0.72
C ARG A 43 -4.69 4.72 -0.38
N PRO A 44 -4.75 3.39 -0.21
CA PRO A 44 -5.37 2.51 -1.20
C PRO A 44 -6.79 2.93 -1.61
N ASN A 45 -7.61 3.36 -0.64
CA ASN A 45 -8.97 3.83 -0.93
C ASN A 45 -8.98 5.19 -1.66
N GLU A 46 -8.02 6.06 -1.40
CA GLU A 46 -7.86 7.33 -2.12
C GLU A 46 -7.50 7.05 -3.58
N ILE A 47 -6.56 6.13 -3.85
CA ILE A 47 -6.17 5.74 -5.21
C ILE A 47 -7.35 5.12 -5.97
N ARG A 48 -8.16 4.28 -5.31
CA ARG A 48 -9.34 3.67 -5.93
C ARG A 48 -10.40 4.68 -6.37
N SER A 49 -10.51 5.80 -5.67
CA SER A 49 -11.52 6.83 -5.94
C SER A 49 -11.06 7.86 -6.98
N LEU A 50 -9.77 7.86 -7.37
CA LEU A 50 -9.26 8.78 -8.38
C LEU A 50 -9.95 8.58 -9.73
N GLN A 51 -10.44 9.68 -10.28
CA GLN A 51 -11.00 9.73 -11.62
C GLN A 51 -10.03 10.46 -12.58
N ILE A 52 -10.25 10.31 -13.86
CA ILE A 52 -9.40 10.94 -14.88
C ILE A 52 -9.39 12.45 -14.75
N LYS A 53 -10.52 13.09 -14.35
CA LYS A 53 -10.60 14.52 -14.09
C LYS A 53 -9.66 15.04 -13.01
N ASP A 54 -9.22 14.14 -12.09
CA ASP A 54 -8.36 14.47 -10.96
C ASP A 54 -6.87 14.45 -11.34
N ILE A 55 -6.54 14.02 -12.58
CA ILE A 55 -5.19 13.85 -13.10
C ILE A 55 -4.82 15.04 -13.96
N HIS A 56 -3.83 15.80 -13.53
CA HIS A 56 -3.35 17.02 -14.21
C HIS A 56 -1.92 16.80 -14.70
N LEU A 57 -1.77 16.05 -15.82
CA LEU A 57 -0.45 15.71 -16.38
C LEU A 57 0.39 16.94 -16.71
N PHE A 58 -0.23 17.96 -17.26
CA PHE A 58 0.46 19.19 -17.64
C PHE A 58 1.09 19.93 -16.45
N GLU A 59 0.54 19.72 -15.26
CA GLU A 59 1.00 20.32 -14.00
C GLU A 59 1.74 19.33 -13.13
N HIS A 60 2.00 18.11 -13.63
CA HIS A 60 2.69 17.02 -12.93
C HIS A 60 2.08 16.71 -11.56
N LYS A 61 0.73 16.69 -11.47
CA LYS A 61 0.03 16.51 -10.20
C LYS A 61 -1.26 15.72 -10.31
N ILE A 62 -1.68 15.19 -9.18
CA ILE A 62 -3.01 14.64 -8.93
C ILE A 62 -3.67 15.50 -7.86
N VAL A 63 -4.92 15.88 -8.08
CA VAL A 63 -5.75 16.58 -7.10
C VAL A 63 -6.72 15.56 -6.50
N LEU A 64 -6.51 15.21 -5.24
CA LEU A 64 -7.42 14.32 -4.50
C LEU A 64 -8.59 15.17 -3.99
N PRO A 65 -9.83 14.96 -4.48
CA PRO A 65 -10.96 15.74 -4.06
C PRO A 65 -11.34 15.45 -2.59
N GLU A 66 -12.03 16.39 -1.96
CA GLU A 66 -12.44 16.33 -0.56
C GLU A 66 -13.20 15.04 -0.21
N GLU A 67 -14.10 14.61 -1.11
CA GLU A 67 -14.94 13.42 -0.92
C GLU A 67 -14.12 12.12 -0.88
N ALA A 68 -13.00 12.10 -1.61
CA ALA A 68 -12.08 10.96 -1.68
C ALA A 68 -11.06 10.95 -0.53
N ALA A 69 -10.75 12.12 0.03
CA ALA A 69 -9.76 12.27 1.09
C ALA A 69 -10.31 11.82 2.46
N LYS A 70 -9.55 11.00 3.19
CA LYS A 70 -9.94 10.55 4.53
C LYS A 70 -10.22 11.73 5.49
N ASN A 71 -9.47 12.80 5.36
CA ASN A 71 -9.55 13.98 6.24
C ASN A 71 -10.56 15.02 5.76
N LYS A 72 -11.31 14.74 4.68
CA LYS A 72 -12.28 15.66 4.05
C LYS A 72 -11.69 17.03 3.68
N TYR A 73 -10.44 17.05 3.23
CA TYR A 73 -9.78 18.22 2.64
C TYR A 73 -9.19 17.84 1.30
N GLU A 74 -9.37 18.70 0.31
CA GLU A 74 -8.68 18.57 -0.97
C GLU A 74 -7.17 18.56 -0.75
N ARG A 75 -6.47 17.67 -1.45
CA ARG A 75 -5.02 17.53 -1.36
C ARG A 75 -4.42 17.35 -2.74
N THR A 76 -3.37 18.09 -3.02
CA THR A 76 -2.57 17.95 -4.24
C THR A 76 -1.30 17.14 -3.93
N VAL A 77 -0.97 16.21 -4.81
CA VAL A 77 0.28 15.43 -4.77
C VAL A 77 0.98 15.52 -6.13
N GLY A 78 2.30 15.69 -6.11
CA GLY A 78 3.13 15.63 -7.30
C GLY A 78 3.28 14.20 -7.80
N ILE A 79 3.43 14.02 -9.11
CA ILE A 79 3.72 12.74 -9.75
C ILE A 79 5.01 12.84 -10.57
N THR A 80 5.69 11.70 -10.72
CA THR A 80 6.94 11.63 -11.50
C THR A 80 6.65 11.37 -12.97
N GLU A 81 7.63 11.64 -13.85
CA GLU A 81 7.52 11.37 -15.27
C GLU A 81 7.21 9.90 -15.59
N GLU A 82 7.73 8.97 -14.76
CA GLU A 82 7.47 7.53 -14.92
C GLU A 82 6.00 7.21 -14.65
N ILE A 83 5.39 7.84 -13.62
CA ILE A 83 3.96 7.69 -13.32
C ILE A 83 3.13 8.25 -14.47
N GLU A 84 3.47 9.43 -14.98
CA GLU A 84 2.76 10.05 -16.10
C GLU A 84 2.81 9.18 -17.36
N LYS A 85 4.01 8.70 -17.70
CA LYS A 85 4.20 7.79 -18.83
C LYS A 85 3.34 6.54 -18.69
N LEU A 86 3.31 5.95 -17.48
CA LEU A 86 2.52 4.75 -17.23
C LEU A 86 1.01 5.03 -17.36
N ILE A 87 0.53 6.17 -16.87
CA ILE A 87 -0.86 6.60 -17.00
C ILE A 87 -1.23 6.77 -18.49
N LEU A 88 -0.36 7.41 -19.29
CA LEU A 88 -0.56 7.55 -20.73
C LEU A 88 -0.58 6.19 -21.44
N ASP A 89 0.32 5.29 -21.09
CA ASP A 89 0.41 3.93 -21.63
C ASP A 89 -0.80 3.05 -21.27
N MET A 90 -1.58 3.43 -20.25
CA MET A 90 -2.83 2.79 -19.89
C MET A 90 -4.04 3.29 -20.70
N GLY A 91 -3.85 4.27 -21.60
CA GLY A 91 -4.91 4.77 -22.48
C GLY A 91 -5.67 5.96 -21.93
N LEU A 92 -5.05 6.82 -21.12
CA LEU A 92 -5.67 8.04 -20.59
C LEU A 92 -6.36 8.87 -21.67
N ASN A 93 -5.74 8.99 -22.86
CA ASN A 93 -6.22 9.84 -23.95
C ASN A 93 -7.58 9.41 -24.51
N GLU A 94 -7.98 8.16 -24.30
CA GLU A 94 -9.25 7.59 -24.77
C GLU A 94 -10.31 7.55 -23.67
N ALA A 95 -9.92 7.87 -22.43
CA ALA A 95 -10.77 7.77 -21.27
C ALA A 95 -11.69 8.99 -21.09
N LYS A 96 -12.85 8.77 -20.47
CA LYS A 96 -13.75 9.84 -20.07
C LYS A 96 -13.27 10.46 -18.76
N SER A 97 -13.54 11.74 -18.58
CA SER A 97 -13.17 12.45 -17.33
C SER A 97 -13.73 11.82 -16.05
N THR A 98 -14.85 11.08 -16.17
CA THR A 98 -15.53 10.39 -15.07
C THR A 98 -15.05 8.96 -14.85
N ASP A 99 -14.22 8.40 -15.73
CA ASP A 99 -13.68 7.06 -15.57
C ASP A 99 -12.69 7.03 -14.39
N TYR A 100 -12.61 5.90 -13.71
CA TYR A 100 -11.64 5.70 -12.65
C TYR A 100 -10.25 5.39 -13.24
N LEU A 101 -9.22 6.03 -12.70
CA LEU A 101 -7.83 5.77 -13.10
C LEU A 101 -7.45 4.31 -12.85
N ILE A 102 -7.86 3.78 -11.69
CA ILE A 102 -7.72 2.37 -11.32
C ILE A 102 -9.12 1.79 -11.16
N GLY A 103 -9.70 1.37 -12.23
CA GLY A 103 -11.01 0.71 -12.26
C GLY A 103 -10.92 -0.81 -12.16
N LYS A 104 -11.99 -1.48 -12.56
CA LYS A 104 -12.09 -2.95 -12.57
C LYS A 104 -10.91 -3.56 -13.34
N GLU A 105 -10.34 -4.63 -12.79
CA GLU A 105 -9.16 -5.33 -13.36
C GLU A 105 -7.91 -4.43 -13.52
N PHE A 106 -7.81 -3.39 -12.71
CA PHE A 106 -6.71 -2.42 -12.77
C PHE A 106 -6.60 -1.67 -14.11
N LYS A 107 -7.71 -1.50 -14.82
CA LYS A 107 -7.80 -0.75 -16.07
C LYS A 107 -8.54 0.55 -15.87
N ILE A 108 -8.28 1.53 -16.72
CA ILE A 108 -9.10 2.75 -16.77
C ILE A 108 -10.50 2.37 -17.27
N CYS A 109 -11.54 2.60 -16.46
CA CYS A 109 -12.92 2.34 -16.84
C CYS A 109 -13.92 3.04 -15.90
N ASP A 110 -15.21 2.96 -16.22
CA ASP A 110 -16.32 3.57 -15.47
C ASP A 110 -16.64 2.88 -14.13
N THR A 111 -16.05 1.72 -13.87
CA THR A 111 -16.33 0.91 -12.68
C THR A 111 -15.13 0.94 -11.72
N MET A 112 -15.36 1.39 -10.48
CA MET A 112 -14.33 1.46 -9.43
C MET A 112 -13.73 0.07 -9.14
N CYS A 113 -12.43 0.02 -8.89
CA CYS A 113 -11.74 -1.20 -8.44
C CYS A 113 -12.31 -1.69 -7.10
N PRO A 114 -12.71 -2.95 -6.96
CA PRO A 114 -13.17 -3.50 -5.68
C PRO A 114 -12.07 -3.42 -4.61
N ASP A 115 -12.45 -3.18 -3.35
CA ASP A 115 -11.48 -2.96 -2.24
C ASP A 115 -10.57 -4.17 -1.96
N HIS A 116 -11.06 -5.39 -2.20
CA HIS A 116 -10.28 -6.61 -2.02
C HIS A 116 -9.27 -6.89 -3.16
N SER A 117 -9.39 -6.19 -4.30
CA SER A 117 -8.56 -6.46 -5.48
C SER A 117 -7.08 -6.19 -5.23
N TYR A 118 -6.74 -5.15 -4.48
CA TYR A 118 -5.35 -4.83 -4.15
C TYR A 118 -4.69 -5.94 -3.34
N ARG A 119 -5.40 -6.49 -2.34
CA ARG A 119 -4.88 -7.61 -1.54
C ARG A 119 -4.69 -8.88 -2.37
N LYS A 120 -5.63 -9.17 -3.28
CA LYS A 120 -5.52 -10.32 -4.17
C LYS A 120 -4.36 -10.17 -5.15
N ALA A 121 -4.21 -8.98 -5.75
CA ALA A 121 -3.11 -8.71 -6.67
C ALA A 121 -1.74 -8.80 -5.96
N TRP A 122 -1.63 -8.23 -4.75
CA TRP A 122 -0.42 -8.32 -3.94
C TRP A 122 -0.09 -9.76 -3.55
N ALA A 123 -1.07 -10.56 -3.11
CA ALA A 123 -0.85 -11.96 -2.76
C ALA A 123 -0.35 -12.75 -3.98
N LYS A 124 -1.01 -12.60 -5.14
CA LYS A 124 -0.58 -13.24 -6.39
C LYS A 124 0.84 -12.84 -6.77
N PHE A 125 1.16 -11.54 -6.74
CA PHE A 125 2.47 -11.01 -7.06
C PHE A 125 3.56 -11.57 -6.12
N ARG A 126 3.31 -11.61 -4.81
CA ARG A 126 4.22 -12.19 -3.83
C ARG A 126 4.50 -13.67 -4.11
N ASP A 127 3.43 -14.44 -4.42
CA ASP A 127 3.53 -15.86 -4.72
C ASP A 127 4.34 -16.12 -6.01
N GLU A 128 4.13 -15.32 -7.06
CA GLU A 128 4.88 -15.38 -8.32
C GLU A 128 6.37 -15.07 -8.13
N LEU A 129 6.71 -14.15 -7.23
CA LEU A 129 8.09 -13.82 -6.87
C LEU A 129 8.73 -14.84 -5.91
N GLY A 130 7.98 -15.81 -5.40
CA GLY A 130 8.47 -16.73 -4.36
C GLY A 130 8.92 -15.98 -3.11
N MET A 131 8.30 -14.81 -2.80
CA MET A 131 8.59 -14.06 -1.59
C MET A 131 8.15 -14.89 -0.37
N PRO A 132 8.97 -14.97 0.68
CA PRO A 132 8.58 -15.68 1.89
C PRO A 132 7.35 -15.03 2.52
N GLU A 133 6.63 -15.82 3.33
CA GLU A 133 5.58 -15.26 4.20
C GLU A 133 6.10 -14.03 4.95
N GLU A 134 5.22 -13.09 5.20
CA GLU A 134 5.57 -11.86 5.95
C GLU A 134 6.22 -12.23 7.27
N GLU A 135 7.50 -11.87 7.44
CA GLU A 135 8.22 -12.20 8.67
C GLU A 135 7.79 -11.31 9.84
N LEU A 136 7.31 -10.09 9.53
CA LEU A 136 7.07 -9.05 10.51
C LEU A 136 5.89 -8.15 10.13
N ALA A 137 4.93 -8.02 11.04
CA ALA A 137 3.87 -7.02 10.98
C ALA A 137 4.09 -5.98 12.08
N ILE A 138 4.15 -4.71 11.70
CA ILE A 138 4.33 -3.60 12.64
C ILE A 138 3.12 -2.69 12.57
N GLN A 139 2.55 -2.41 13.74
CA GLN A 139 1.59 -1.34 13.97
C GLN A 139 2.25 -0.25 14.80
N VAL A 140 1.95 1.01 14.54
CA VAL A 140 2.47 2.13 15.32
C VAL A 140 1.30 2.84 16.00
N SER A 141 1.39 3.01 17.32
CA SER A 141 0.42 3.73 18.12
C SER A 141 1.14 4.58 19.15
N TRP A 142 0.58 5.72 19.53
CA TRP A 142 1.13 6.51 20.63
C TRP A 142 1.07 5.75 21.96
N SER A 143 -0.09 5.18 22.24
CA SER A 143 -0.38 4.37 23.42
C SER A 143 -1.36 3.26 23.07
N ILE A 144 -1.35 2.17 23.80
CA ILE A 144 -2.36 1.12 23.77
C ILE A 144 -3.20 1.08 25.07
N GLN A 145 -3.01 2.03 26.00
CA GLN A 145 -3.74 2.11 27.26
C GLN A 145 -4.91 3.10 27.23
N ASP A 146 -5.04 3.92 26.17
CA ASP A 146 -6.15 4.85 25.99
C ASP A 146 -7.45 4.11 25.62
N ALA A 147 -8.57 4.43 26.25
CA ALA A 147 -9.81 3.65 26.21
C ALA A 147 -10.37 3.26 24.82
N ASP A 148 -10.10 4.04 23.78
CA ASP A 148 -10.60 3.82 22.41
C ASP A 148 -9.57 3.27 21.42
N THR A 149 -8.27 3.43 21.69
CA THR A 149 -7.18 3.08 20.77
C THR A 149 -6.73 1.62 20.88
N PRO A 150 -6.64 1.00 22.07
CA PRO A 150 -6.05 -0.34 22.23
C PRO A 150 -6.81 -1.40 21.46
N THR A 151 -8.13 -1.35 21.51
CA THR A 151 -8.99 -2.38 20.90
C THR A 151 -8.84 -2.42 19.38
N ARG A 152 -8.66 -1.28 18.72
CA ARG A 152 -8.54 -1.21 17.27
C ARG A 152 -7.20 -1.71 16.77
N GLU A 153 -6.11 -1.25 17.38
CA GLU A 153 -4.73 -1.57 16.92
C GLU A 153 -4.38 -3.03 17.24
N VAL A 154 -4.70 -3.50 18.44
CA VAL A 154 -4.54 -4.90 18.83
C VAL A 154 -5.42 -5.80 17.96
N THR A 155 -6.70 -5.45 17.78
CA THR A 155 -7.64 -6.22 16.94
C THR A 155 -7.16 -6.32 15.48
N ALA A 156 -6.53 -5.27 14.95
CA ALA A 156 -5.98 -5.29 13.60
C ALA A 156 -4.91 -6.38 13.46
N LEU A 157 -3.96 -6.45 14.40
CA LEU A 157 -2.92 -7.48 14.42
C LEU A 157 -3.42 -8.88 14.79
N GLN A 158 -4.47 -8.99 15.60
CA GLN A 158 -5.12 -10.26 15.92
C GLN A 158 -5.84 -10.87 14.70
N LYS A 159 -6.44 -10.04 13.86
CA LYS A 159 -7.14 -10.46 12.64
C LYS A 159 -6.21 -10.72 11.46
N LEU A 160 -4.99 -10.16 11.50
CA LEU A 160 -4.04 -10.22 10.39
C LEU A 160 -3.68 -11.66 9.99
N PRO A 161 -3.39 -12.62 10.90
CA PRO A 161 -2.98 -13.96 10.53
C PRO A 161 -3.99 -14.75 9.70
N LYS A 162 -5.29 -14.40 9.80
CA LYS A 162 -6.34 -15.00 8.94
C LYS A 162 -6.22 -14.58 7.48
N ALA A 163 -5.70 -13.37 7.24
CA ALA A 163 -5.59 -12.79 5.90
C ALA A 163 -4.16 -12.89 5.35
N LEU A 164 -3.17 -12.85 6.25
CA LEU A 164 -1.75 -12.82 5.93
C LEU A 164 -0.96 -13.49 7.05
N PRO A 165 -0.49 -14.72 6.89
CA PRO A 165 0.36 -15.39 7.88
C PRO A 165 1.60 -14.55 8.17
N CYS A 166 1.89 -14.34 9.45
CA CYS A 166 2.99 -13.49 9.90
C CYS A 166 3.66 -14.11 11.12
N ARG A 167 4.99 -14.21 11.10
CA ARG A 167 5.76 -14.85 12.19
C ARG A 167 5.86 -13.97 13.43
N ARG A 168 5.96 -12.65 13.24
CA ARG A 168 6.09 -11.69 14.34
C ARG A 168 5.12 -10.55 14.14
N ARG A 169 4.46 -10.18 15.22
CA ARG A 169 3.51 -9.06 15.27
C ARG A 169 3.98 -8.11 16.37
N ILE A 170 4.19 -6.83 16.01
CA ILE A 170 4.73 -5.83 16.92
C ILE A 170 3.84 -4.59 16.91
N ILE A 171 3.58 -4.04 18.09
CA ILE A 171 3.03 -2.68 18.24
C ILE A 171 4.16 -1.81 18.78
N LEU A 172 4.55 -0.79 18.01
CA LEU A 172 5.49 0.23 18.48
C LEU A 172 4.72 1.34 19.15
N THR A 173 5.07 1.65 20.40
CA THR A 173 4.45 2.69 21.22
C THR A 173 5.47 3.76 21.58
N TYR A 174 5.01 4.85 22.22
CA TYR A 174 5.92 5.84 22.75
C TYR A 174 6.79 5.26 23.87
N ASN A 175 6.19 4.59 24.88
CA ASN A 175 6.94 4.10 26.06
C ASN A 175 6.32 2.88 26.75
N GLU A 176 5.42 2.15 26.10
CA GLU A 176 4.76 0.97 26.69
C GLU A 176 5.46 -0.32 26.26
N GLU A 177 5.54 -1.27 27.17
CA GLU A 177 6.16 -2.57 26.94
C GLU A 177 5.30 -3.66 27.58
N GLU A 178 4.75 -4.54 26.75
CA GLU A 178 3.99 -5.71 27.17
C GLU A 178 3.96 -6.81 26.09
N VAL A 179 3.43 -7.96 26.42
CA VAL A 179 3.17 -9.06 25.47
C VAL A 179 1.71 -9.45 25.57
N ILE A 180 1.00 -9.39 24.44
CA ILE A 180 -0.39 -9.83 24.32
C ILE A 180 -0.38 -11.19 23.63
N GLU A 181 -1.02 -12.19 24.24
CA GLU A 181 -1.14 -13.53 23.66
C GLU A 181 -2.53 -13.72 23.05
N ASP A 182 -2.61 -14.37 21.89
CA ASP A 182 -3.84 -14.75 21.21
C ASP A 182 -3.75 -16.15 20.59
N GLU A 183 -4.78 -16.60 19.88
CA GLU A 183 -4.83 -17.91 19.21
C GLU A 183 -3.74 -18.11 18.14
N TYR A 184 -3.09 -17.04 17.67
CA TYR A 184 -2.04 -17.03 16.64
C TYR A 184 -0.64 -16.77 17.22
N GLY A 185 -0.49 -16.74 18.54
CA GLY A 185 0.79 -16.53 19.23
C GLY A 185 0.87 -15.14 19.87
N LYS A 186 2.05 -14.51 19.80
CA LYS A 186 2.35 -13.28 20.56
C LYS A 186 2.28 -12.03 19.71
N ILE A 187 1.79 -10.94 20.30
CA ILE A 187 1.96 -9.57 19.83
C ILE A 187 2.89 -8.87 20.82
N GLU A 188 4.08 -8.47 20.36
CA GLU A 188 5.05 -7.74 21.19
C GLU A 188 4.71 -6.24 21.17
N VAL A 189 4.49 -5.62 22.32
CA VAL A 189 4.38 -4.17 22.45
C VAL A 189 5.72 -3.64 22.90
N LEU A 190 6.30 -2.72 22.14
CA LEU A 190 7.65 -2.21 22.41
C LEU A 190 7.72 -0.68 22.25
N PRO A 191 8.46 0.01 23.11
CA PRO A 191 8.81 1.40 22.88
C PRO A 191 9.59 1.57 21.57
N ILE A 192 9.26 2.57 20.76
CA ILE A 192 9.92 2.81 19.47
C ILE A 192 11.44 3.01 19.60
N TRP A 193 11.89 3.69 20.65
CA TRP A 193 13.32 3.90 20.90
C TRP A 193 14.05 2.57 21.16
N LYS A 194 13.39 1.62 21.85
CA LYS A 194 13.96 0.28 22.11
C LYS A 194 14.07 -0.57 20.84
N TRP A 195 13.13 -0.39 19.91
CA TRP A 195 13.17 -1.01 18.59
C TRP A 195 14.31 -0.47 17.72
N LEU A 196 14.54 0.86 17.74
CA LEU A 196 15.57 1.51 16.93
C LEU A 196 17.00 1.25 17.42
N LEU A 197 17.19 0.81 18.67
CA LEU A 197 18.49 0.50 19.27
C LEU A 197 18.91 -0.99 19.08
N LYS A 198 18.08 -1.81 18.46
CA LYS A 198 18.39 -3.21 18.09
C LYS A 198 19.00 -3.30 16.71
#